data_59bc87c19cf56abd7994a5f46ae6ea1c
#
_entry.id   59bc87c19cf56abd7994a5f46ae6ea1c
#
_cell.length_a   1.000
_cell.length_b   1.000
_cell.length_c   1.000
_cell.angle_alpha   90.00
_cell.angle_beta   90.00
_cell.angle_gamma   90.00
#
_symmetry.space_group_name_H-M   'P 1'
#
loop_
_entity.id
_entity.type
_entity.pdbx_description
1 polymer ?
#
loop_
_entity_poly.entity_id
_entity_poly.type
_entity_poly.pdbx_seq_one_letter_code
_entity_poly.pdbx_strand_id
1 'polypeptide(L)'
;MKNLLKSHKFEFIVAIAYGVLFIFFPGKTFIALKDGVVLLLKMLPLFVCVVFFSSFIALFLSPKTIQKYMGKQSGLKGIVIAAILGTLIVGPLWVLFPLFGTLLKKGAKVSVVGAMIGAFAIKTPWIPYAAGFLGWKFITVTVILTLAYAVVEGLLMEKVLKTI
;
A
#
# COMPACT_ATOMS: atom_id res chain seq x y z
N MET A 1 7.00 31.87 2.26
CA MET A 1 7.37 31.38 0.94
C MET A 1 8.49 30.34 0.95
N LYS A 2 9.63 30.53 1.64
CA LYS A 2 10.74 29.55 1.70
C LYS A 2 10.35 28.17 2.25
N ASN A 3 9.40 28.06 3.19
CA ASN A 3 8.97 26.77 3.77
C ASN A 3 8.00 25.99 2.87
N LEU A 4 7.20 26.65 2.03
CA LEU A 4 6.34 26.01 1.04
C LEU A 4 7.15 25.36 -0.08
N LEU A 5 8.19 26.03 -0.57
CA LEU A 5 9.10 25.49 -1.57
C LEU A 5 9.89 24.26 -1.08
N LYS A 6 10.17 24.18 0.24
CA LYS A 6 10.89 23.04 0.82
C LYS A 6 10.01 21.80 0.97
N SER A 7 8.69 21.98 1.19
CA SER A 7 7.71 20.91 1.34
C SER A 7 7.24 20.32 -0.01
N HIS A 8 7.24 21.11 -1.08
CA HIS A 8 6.68 20.75 -2.39
C HIS A 8 7.72 20.73 -3.52
N LYS A 9 8.98 20.40 -3.19
CA LYS A 9 10.07 20.37 -4.17
C LYS A 9 9.79 19.41 -5.34
N PHE A 10 9.21 18.26 -5.04
CA PHE A 10 8.93 17.24 -6.04
C PHE A 10 7.86 17.71 -7.04
N GLU A 11 6.79 18.31 -6.55
CA GLU A 11 5.71 18.86 -7.37
C GLU A 11 6.22 19.98 -8.28
N PHE A 12 7.09 20.85 -7.78
CA PHE A 12 7.73 21.90 -8.58
C PHE A 12 8.64 21.32 -9.66
N ILE A 13 9.43 20.29 -9.35
CA ILE A 13 10.29 19.62 -10.33
C ILE A 13 9.44 19.01 -11.44
N VAL A 14 8.35 18.32 -11.09
CA VAL A 14 7.43 17.73 -12.06
C VAL A 14 6.77 18.81 -12.93
N ALA A 15 6.31 19.92 -12.33
CA ALA A 15 5.70 21.02 -13.07
C ALA A 15 6.69 21.67 -14.07
N ILE A 16 7.93 21.88 -13.66
CA ILE A 16 8.99 22.42 -14.54
C ILE A 16 9.29 21.43 -15.66
N ALA A 17 9.40 20.12 -15.35
CA ALA A 17 9.64 19.09 -16.37
C ALA A 17 8.52 19.06 -17.42
N TYR A 18 7.25 19.13 -16.98
CA TYR A 18 6.10 19.25 -17.90
C TYR A 18 6.14 20.52 -18.73
N GLY A 19 6.52 21.65 -18.13
CA GLY A 19 6.70 22.93 -18.85
C GLY A 19 7.75 22.83 -19.95
N VAL A 20 8.91 22.25 -19.65
CA VAL A 20 9.99 22.03 -20.62
C VAL A 20 9.53 21.07 -21.73
N LEU A 21 8.92 19.95 -21.38
CA LEU A 21 8.42 18.98 -22.37
C LEU A 21 7.30 19.56 -23.23
N PHE A 22 6.50 20.49 -22.70
CA PHE A 22 5.46 21.17 -23.48
C PHE A 22 6.03 22.04 -24.58
N ILE A 23 7.18 22.68 -24.35
CA ILE A 23 7.88 23.50 -25.37
C ILE A 23 8.40 22.61 -26.50
N PHE A 24 9.03 21.46 -26.17
CA PHE A 24 9.66 20.60 -27.18
C PHE A 24 8.68 19.61 -27.84
N PHE A 25 7.66 19.15 -27.11
CA PHE A 25 6.72 18.09 -27.55
C PHE A 25 5.27 18.41 -27.16
N PRO A 26 4.66 19.50 -27.62
CA PRO A 26 3.36 19.96 -27.14
C PRO A 26 2.25 18.92 -27.25
N GLY A 27 2.15 18.23 -28.40
CA GLY A 27 1.13 17.20 -28.60
C GLY A 27 1.24 16.01 -27.67
N LYS A 28 2.45 15.48 -27.49
CA LYS A 28 2.67 14.33 -26.59
C LYS A 28 2.45 14.72 -25.13
N THR A 29 2.88 15.90 -24.73
CA THR A 29 2.72 16.40 -23.36
C THR A 29 1.26 16.65 -23.02
N PHE A 30 0.48 17.16 -23.98
CA PHE A 30 -0.96 17.34 -23.79
C PHE A 30 -1.70 16.00 -23.61
N ILE A 31 -1.35 14.98 -24.42
CA ILE A 31 -1.91 13.64 -24.28
C ILE A 31 -1.55 13.05 -22.94
N ALA A 32 -0.28 13.12 -22.51
CA ALA A 32 0.17 12.62 -21.23
C ALA A 32 -0.53 13.32 -20.05
N LEU A 33 -0.75 14.63 -20.12
CA LEU A 33 -1.49 15.38 -19.12
C LEU A 33 -2.95 14.93 -19.02
N LYS A 34 -3.61 14.80 -20.18
CA LYS A 34 -4.99 14.30 -20.28
C LYS A 34 -5.11 12.90 -19.67
N ASP A 35 -4.22 11.99 -20.04
CA ASP A 35 -4.23 10.61 -19.54
C ASP A 35 -3.98 10.57 -18.02
N GLY A 36 -3.07 11.42 -17.52
CA GLY A 36 -2.82 11.57 -16.09
C GLY A 36 -4.06 12.05 -15.33
N VAL A 37 -4.77 13.05 -15.84
CA VAL A 37 -6.02 13.55 -15.25
C VAL A 37 -7.11 12.48 -15.27
N VAL A 38 -7.29 11.78 -16.40
CA VAL A 38 -8.25 10.69 -16.52
C VAL A 38 -7.94 9.56 -15.52
N LEU A 39 -6.67 9.19 -15.35
CA LEU A 39 -6.25 8.19 -14.38
C LEU A 39 -6.55 8.63 -12.96
N LEU A 40 -6.26 9.88 -12.60
CA LEU A 40 -6.56 10.46 -11.31
C LEU A 40 -8.06 10.41 -11.01
N LEU A 41 -8.91 10.81 -11.95
CA LEU A 41 -10.37 10.76 -11.80
C LEU A 41 -10.89 9.33 -11.64
N LYS A 42 -10.33 8.36 -12.36
CA LYS A 42 -10.67 6.94 -12.21
C LYS A 42 -10.27 6.36 -10.86
N MET A 43 -9.21 6.88 -10.24
CA MET A 43 -8.74 6.44 -8.92
C MET A 43 -9.44 7.14 -7.76
N LEU A 44 -10.04 8.30 -7.99
CA LEU A 44 -10.69 9.09 -6.94
C LEU A 44 -11.77 8.31 -6.17
N PRO A 45 -12.70 7.58 -6.82
CA PRO A 45 -13.71 6.80 -6.09
C PRO A 45 -13.10 5.75 -5.17
N LEU A 46 -12.05 5.05 -5.63
CA LEU A 46 -11.34 4.07 -4.81
C LEU A 46 -10.70 4.72 -3.58
N PHE A 47 -10.04 5.87 -3.76
CA PHE A 47 -9.45 6.63 -2.67
C PHE A 47 -10.50 7.04 -1.63
N VAL A 48 -11.63 7.58 -2.09
CA VAL A 48 -12.76 7.95 -1.24
C VAL A 48 -13.26 6.74 -0.44
N CYS A 49 -13.51 5.61 -1.10
CA CYS A 49 -13.94 4.37 -0.43
C CYS A 49 -12.95 3.95 0.66
N VAL A 50 -11.64 3.99 0.41
CA VAL A 50 -10.63 3.60 1.40
C VAL A 50 -10.58 4.57 2.58
N VAL A 51 -10.74 5.87 2.35
CA VAL A 51 -10.81 6.86 3.44
C VAL A 51 -12.03 6.61 4.33
N PHE A 52 -13.20 6.37 3.73
CA PHE A 52 -14.41 6.01 4.49
C PHE A 52 -14.24 4.69 5.24
N PHE A 53 -13.66 3.67 4.62
CA PHE A 53 -13.39 2.38 5.26
C PHE A 53 -12.38 2.52 6.42
N SER A 54 -11.34 3.34 6.25
CA SER A 54 -10.40 3.66 7.32
C SER A 54 -11.09 4.36 8.50
N SER A 55 -12.02 5.29 8.21
CA SER A 55 -12.83 5.98 9.24
C SER A 55 -13.78 5.00 9.93
N PHE A 56 -14.39 4.08 9.19
CA PHE A 56 -15.19 2.98 9.76
C PHE A 56 -14.35 2.14 10.74
N ILE A 57 -13.17 1.69 10.34
CA ILE A 57 -12.25 0.96 11.23
C ILE A 57 -11.91 1.81 12.47
N ALA A 58 -11.72 3.13 12.29
CA ALA A 58 -11.42 4.01 13.41
C ALA A 58 -12.56 4.10 14.43
N LEU A 59 -13.80 4.01 14.01
CA LEU A 59 -14.97 4.11 14.89
C LEU A 59 -15.41 2.75 15.45
N PHE A 60 -15.51 1.74 14.61
CA PHE A 60 -16.14 0.46 14.95
C PHE A 60 -15.18 -0.59 15.50
N LEU A 61 -13.92 -0.61 15.05
CA LEU A 61 -12.93 -1.53 15.63
C LEU A 61 -12.30 -0.92 16.88
N SER A 62 -12.60 -1.53 18.02
CA SER A 62 -12.03 -1.08 19.28
C SER A 62 -10.51 -1.28 19.31
N PRO A 63 -9.76 -0.42 20.02
CA PRO A 63 -8.33 -0.62 20.23
C PRO A 63 -8.02 -1.98 20.88
N LYS A 64 -8.89 -2.47 21.75
CA LYS A 64 -8.75 -3.78 22.39
C LYS A 64 -8.78 -4.94 21.38
N THR A 65 -9.68 -4.88 20.39
CA THR A 65 -9.78 -5.88 19.32
C THR A 65 -8.53 -5.88 18.44
N ILE A 66 -8.07 -4.72 18.03
CA ILE A 66 -6.85 -4.60 17.20
C ILE A 66 -5.63 -5.08 18.00
N GLN A 67 -5.48 -4.66 19.26
CA GLN A 67 -4.38 -5.11 20.10
C GLN A 67 -4.37 -6.63 20.34
N LYS A 68 -5.56 -7.26 20.47
CA LYS A 68 -5.67 -8.71 20.64
C LYS A 68 -5.20 -9.48 19.42
N TYR A 69 -5.63 -9.11 18.21
CA TYR A 69 -5.36 -9.86 16.98
C TYR A 69 -4.14 -9.37 16.19
N MET A 70 -3.80 -8.10 16.31
CA MET A 70 -2.75 -7.43 15.54
C MET A 70 -1.72 -6.69 16.41
N GLY A 71 -1.86 -6.71 17.72
CA GLY A 71 -0.99 -6.03 18.68
C GLY A 71 0.18 -6.89 19.16
N LYS A 72 0.86 -6.43 20.22
CA LYS A 72 2.05 -7.10 20.79
C LYS A 72 1.79 -8.56 21.21
N GLN A 73 0.58 -8.88 21.63
CA GLN A 73 0.20 -10.22 22.08
C GLN A 73 -0.06 -11.21 20.92
N SER A 74 -0.23 -10.73 19.69
CA SER A 74 -0.52 -11.59 18.54
C SER A 74 0.67 -12.45 18.09
N GLY A 75 1.89 -12.08 18.47
CA GLY A 75 3.11 -12.82 18.17
C GLY A 75 3.29 -13.08 16.67
N LEU A 76 3.90 -14.21 16.36
CA LEU A 76 4.12 -14.62 14.95
C LEU A 76 2.80 -14.95 14.22
N LYS A 77 1.80 -15.46 14.95
CA LYS A 77 0.47 -15.75 14.37
C LYS A 77 -0.18 -14.50 13.77
N GLY A 78 -0.09 -13.36 14.46
CA GLY A 78 -0.62 -12.10 13.96
C GLY A 78 0.07 -11.64 12.67
N ILE A 79 1.38 -11.84 12.56
CA ILE A 79 2.16 -11.49 11.37
C ILE A 79 1.73 -12.37 10.18
N VAL A 80 1.60 -13.68 10.38
CA VAL A 80 1.18 -14.62 9.31
C VAL A 80 -0.25 -14.32 8.86
N ILE A 81 -1.18 -14.11 9.80
CA ILE A 81 -2.56 -13.74 9.46
C ILE A 81 -2.59 -12.43 8.68
N ALA A 82 -1.81 -11.45 9.09
CA ALA A 82 -1.71 -10.16 8.41
C ALA A 82 -1.13 -10.29 6.99
N ALA A 83 -0.14 -11.14 6.79
CA ALA A 83 0.39 -11.45 5.47
C ALA A 83 -0.69 -12.05 4.56
N ILE A 84 -1.46 -13.02 5.07
CA ILE A 84 -2.58 -13.60 4.31
C ILE A 84 -3.63 -12.54 3.97
N LEU A 85 -4.04 -11.72 4.95
CA LEU A 85 -4.99 -10.64 4.73
C LEU A 85 -4.47 -9.60 3.72
N GLY A 86 -3.16 -9.32 3.72
CA GLY A 86 -2.52 -8.43 2.75
C GLY A 86 -2.73 -8.87 1.30
N THR A 87 -2.78 -10.18 1.02
CA THR A 87 -3.02 -10.70 -0.33
C THR A 87 -4.44 -10.49 -0.84
N LEU A 88 -5.40 -10.31 0.07
CA LEU A 88 -6.81 -10.09 -0.28
C LEU A 88 -7.10 -8.64 -0.66
N ILE A 89 -6.22 -7.72 -0.28
CA ILE A 89 -6.40 -6.30 -0.54
C ILE A 89 -6.01 -6.00 -1.98
N VAL A 90 -6.91 -5.35 -2.72
CA VAL A 90 -6.72 -4.99 -4.13
C VAL A 90 -6.73 -3.47 -4.28
N GLY A 91 -5.88 -2.95 -5.16
CA GLY A 91 -5.78 -1.53 -5.44
C GLY A 91 -4.33 -1.02 -5.39
N PRO A 92 -4.09 0.27 -5.56
CA PRO A 92 -2.77 0.88 -5.37
C PRO A 92 -2.41 0.94 -3.88
N LEU A 93 -1.17 0.56 -3.53
CA LEU A 93 -0.72 0.51 -2.13
C LEU A 93 -0.83 1.87 -1.42
N TRP A 94 -0.49 2.95 -2.09
CA TRP A 94 -0.50 4.29 -1.51
C TRP A 94 -1.90 4.76 -1.09
N VAL A 95 -2.96 4.26 -1.73
CA VAL A 95 -4.36 4.55 -1.35
C VAL A 95 -4.69 3.94 0.03
N LEU A 96 -3.98 2.90 0.44
CA LEU A 96 -4.21 2.17 1.69
C LEU A 96 -3.46 2.75 2.90
N PHE A 97 -2.57 3.72 2.70
CA PHE A 97 -1.82 4.32 3.81
C PHE A 97 -2.70 4.88 4.94
N PRO A 98 -3.86 5.53 4.69
CA PRO A 98 -4.77 5.93 5.76
C PRO A 98 -5.25 4.76 6.62
N LEU A 99 -5.53 3.59 5.99
CA LEU A 99 -5.92 2.38 6.69
C LEU A 99 -4.79 1.87 7.58
N PHE A 100 -3.59 1.72 7.04
CA PHE A 100 -2.42 1.27 7.80
C PHE A 100 -2.08 2.22 8.95
N GLY A 101 -2.14 3.53 8.72
CA GLY A 101 -1.97 4.54 9.76
C GLY A 101 -3.02 4.42 10.88
N THR A 102 -4.27 4.13 10.53
CA THR A 102 -5.34 3.91 11.51
C THR A 102 -5.08 2.65 12.35
N LEU A 103 -4.65 1.54 11.74
CA LEU A 103 -4.30 0.32 12.44
C LEU A 103 -3.15 0.55 13.44
N LEU A 104 -2.09 1.23 13.02
CA LEU A 104 -0.96 1.57 13.90
C LEU A 104 -1.40 2.46 15.07
N LYS A 105 -2.20 3.51 14.82
CA LYS A 105 -2.73 4.39 15.87
C LYS A 105 -3.60 3.64 16.88
N LYS A 106 -4.26 2.57 16.47
CA LYS A 106 -5.08 1.70 17.34
C LYS A 106 -4.26 0.60 18.02
N GLY A 107 -2.95 0.58 17.86
CA GLY A 107 -2.04 -0.32 18.55
C GLY A 107 -1.74 -1.63 17.82
N ALA A 108 -1.96 -1.67 16.51
CA ALA A 108 -1.41 -2.74 15.69
C ALA A 108 0.13 -2.70 15.72
N LYS A 109 0.74 -3.87 15.71
CA LYS A 109 2.19 -4.03 15.71
C LYS A 109 2.77 -3.60 14.37
N VAL A 110 3.92 -2.96 14.36
CA VAL A 110 4.62 -2.56 13.13
C VAL A 110 4.91 -3.77 12.25
N SER A 111 5.34 -4.89 12.84
CA SER A 111 5.56 -6.15 12.12
C SER A 111 4.32 -6.70 11.41
N VAL A 112 3.15 -6.52 12.00
CA VAL A 112 1.86 -6.93 11.41
C VAL A 112 1.53 -6.06 10.20
N VAL A 113 1.65 -4.75 10.32
CA VAL A 113 1.40 -3.82 9.22
C VAL A 113 2.45 -3.97 8.12
N GLY A 114 3.72 -4.17 8.47
CA GLY A 114 4.80 -4.45 7.53
C GLY A 114 4.53 -5.72 6.71
N ALA A 115 4.13 -6.80 7.36
CA ALA A 115 3.77 -8.04 6.67
C ALA A 115 2.55 -7.88 5.75
N MET A 116 1.56 -7.06 6.11
CA MET A 116 0.45 -6.73 5.21
C MET A 116 0.93 -5.99 3.96
N ILE A 117 1.85 -5.05 4.12
CA ILE A 117 2.42 -4.27 3.02
C ILE A 117 3.25 -5.18 2.10
N GLY A 118 4.12 -6.02 2.65
CA GLY A 118 4.93 -6.95 1.87
C GLY A 118 4.10 -7.98 1.09
N ALA A 119 3.07 -8.52 1.71
CA ALA A 119 2.17 -9.48 1.08
C ALA A 119 1.25 -8.85 0.02
N PHE A 120 1.09 -7.54 0.02
CA PHE A 120 0.29 -6.80 -0.95
C PHE A 120 0.76 -6.97 -2.40
N ALA A 121 1.99 -7.43 -2.63
CA ALA A 121 2.51 -7.79 -3.95
C ALA A 121 1.67 -8.90 -4.61
N ILE A 122 1.08 -9.81 -3.81
CA ILE A 122 0.14 -10.83 -4.28
C ILE A 122 -1.27 -10.26 -4.28
N LYS A 123 -1.94 -10.39 -5.41
CA LYS A 123 -3.36 -10.06 -5.57
C LYS A 123 -4.12 -11.37 -5.76
N THR A 124 -4.70 -11.91 -4.69
CA THR A 124 -5.41 -13.20 -4.74
C THR A 124 -6.37 -13.34 -5.93
N PRO A 125 -7.17 -12.33 -6.32
CA PRO A 125 -8.04 -12.44 -7.49
C PRO A 125 -7.30 -12.61 -8.83
N TRP A 126 -6.01 -12.27 -8.89
CA TRP A 126 -5.22 -12.40 -10.11
C TRP A 126 -4.52 -13.76 -10.24
N ILE A 127 -4.49 -14.55 -9.16
CA ILE A 127 -3.83 -15.86 -9.16
C ILE A 127 -4.34 -16.78 -10.27
N PRO A 128 -5.66 -16.99 -10.47
CA PRO A 128 -6.15 -17.85 -11.55
C PRO A 128 -5.77 -17.32 -12.93
N TYR A 129 -5.87 -16.00 -13.13
CA TYR A 129 -5.50 -15.37 -14.38
C TYR A 129 -4.01 -15.54 -14.69
N ALA A 130 -3.14 -15.22 -13.72
CA ALA A 130 -1.70 -15.37 -13.88
C ALA A 130 -1.28 -16.84 -14.08
N ALA A 131 -1.96 -17.78 -13.44
CA ALA A 131 -1.69 -19.20 -13.60
C ALA A 131 -2.01 -19.71 -15.02
N GLY A 132 -2.98 -19.06 -15.71
CA GLY A 132 -3.28 -19.35 -17.11
C GLY A 132 -2.13 -19.02 -18.07
N PHE A 133 -1.29 -18.02 -17.73
CA PHE A 133 -0.13 -17.61 -18.55
C PHE A 133 1.19 -18.26 -18.11
N LEU A 134 1.39 -18.39 -16.79
CA LEU A 134 2.68 -18.78 -16.22
C LEU A 134 2.69 -20.21 -15.67
N GLY A 135 1.53 -20.82 -15.58
CA GLY A 135 1.35 -22.16 -15.02
C GLY A 135 1.24 -22.16 -13.49
N TRP A 136 0.49 -23.12 -12.96
CA TRP A 136 0.21 -23.24 -11.54
C TRP A 136 1.47 -23.43 -10.67
N LYS A 137 2.46 -24.20 -11.15
CA LYS A 137 3.71 -24.41 -10.41
C LYS A 137 4.45 -23.10 -10.15
N PHE A 138 4.57 -22.26 -11.18
CA PHE A 138 5.24 -20.95 -11.05
C PHE A 138 4.50 -20.06 -10.05
N ILE A 139 3.20 -19.94 -10.19
CA ILE A 139 2.38 -19.08 -9.32
C ILE A 139 2.43 -19.56 -7.86
N THR A 140 2.33 -20.88 -7.63
CA THR A 140 2.39 -21.44 -6.27
C THR A 140 3.73 -21.11 -5.60
N VAL A 141 4.84 -21.30 -6.30
CA VAL A 141 6.17 -20.95 -5.77
C VAL A 141 6.26 -19.44 -5.48
N THR A 142 5.80 -18.60 -6.41
CA THR A 142 5.79 -17.14 -6.22
C THR A 142 4.97 -16.73 -4.98
N VAL A 143 3.79 -17.28 -4.81
CA VAL A 143 2.92 -17.00 -3.64
C VAL A 143 3.60 -17.40 -2.35
N ILE A 144 4.17 -18.61 -2.28
CA ILE A 144 4.86 -19.10 -1.07
C ILE A 144 6.06 -18.20 -0.72
N LEU A 145 6.90 -17.89 -1.71
CA LEU A 145 8.08 -17.05 -1.51
C LEU A 145 7.71 -15.63 -1.08
N THR A 146 6.66 -15.05 -1.69
CA THR A 146 6.22 -13.70 -1.33
C THR A 146 5.61 -13.65 0.07
N LEU A 147 4.84 -14.67 0.47
CA LEU A 147 4.33 -14.76 1.85
C LEU A 147 5.46 -14.94 2.86
N ALA A 148 6.45 -15.78 2.57
CA ALA A 148 7.63 -15.93 3.41
C ALA A 148 8.40 -14.60 3.53
N TYR A 149 8.62 -13.91 2.40
CA TYR A 149 9.23 -12.59 2.37
C TYR A 149 8.45 -11.58 3.21
N ALA A 150 7.13 -11.52 3.07
CA ALA A 150 6.28 -10.59 3.82
C ALA A 150 6.39 -10.78 5.35
N VAL A 151 6.46 -12.04 5.80
CA VAL A 151 6.67 -12.36 7.22
C VAL A 151 8.05 -11.86 7.68
N VAL A 152 9.09 -12.14 6.90
CA VAL A 152 10.47 -11.68 7.19
C VAL A 152 10.54 -10.15 7.21
N GLU A 153 9.95 -9.49 6.21
CA GLU A 153 9.86 -8.01 6.14
C GLU A 153 9.20 -7.43 7.40
N GLY A 154 8.05 -7.99 7.82
CA GLY A 154 7.38 -7.55 9.03
C GLY A 154 8.26 -7.68 10.27
N LEU A 155 8.98 -8.80 10.41
CA LEU A 155 9.91 -9.02 11.53
C LEU A 155 11.10 -8.06 11.51
N LEU A 156 11.68 -7.83 10.34
CA LEU A 156 12.77 -6.89 10.16
C LEU A 156 12.36 -5.46 10.48
N MET A 157 11.18 -5.02 9.98
CA MET A 157 10.65 -3.69 10.30
C MET A 157 10.48 -3.50 11.80
N GLU A 158 9.99 -4.50 12.52
CA GLU A 158 9.87 -4.40 13.97
C GLU A 158 11.25 -4.26 14.65
N LYS A 159 12.25 -5.00 14.19
CA LYS A 159 13.60 -4.95 14.75
C LYS A 159 14.24 -3.58 14.52
N VAL A 160 14.15 -3.08 13.28
CA VAL A 160 14.75 -1.79 12.88
C VAL A 160 14.08 -0.63 13.61
N LEU A 161 12.74 -0.59 13.63
CA LEU A 161 11.99 0.54 14.22
C LEU A 161 11.93 0.52 15.76
N LYS A 162 12.31 -0.59 16.41
CA LYS A 162 12.53 -0.60 17.86
C LYS A 162 13.88 -0.02 18.26
N THR A 163 14.80 0.10 17.31
CA THR A 163 16.17 0.59 17.53
C THR A 163 16.28 2.10 17.28
N ILE A 164 15.25 2.71 16.72
CA ILE A 164 15.07 4.16 16.50
C ILE A 164 14.15 4.71 17.58
#